data_38b12cc374e6c2b93fbcc90a16ab11b8
#
_entry.id   38b12cc374e6c2b93fbcc90a16ab11b8
#
_cell.length_a   1.000
_cell.length_b   1.000
_cell.length_c   1.000
_cell.angle_alpha   90.00
_cell.angle_beta   90.00
_cell.angle_gamma   90.00
#
_symmetry.space_group_name_H-M   'P 1'
#
loop_
_entity.id
_entity.type
_entity.pdbx_description
1 polymer ?
#
loop_
_entity_poly.entity_id
_entity_poly.type
_entity_poly.pdbx_seq_one_letter_code
_entity_poly.pdbx_strand_id
1 'polypeptide(L)'
;VELIGLLALSILLGLRHGIDLDHVAALADITGGSSGSKKERMKLSLWYAGGHEAVVFVLGCSILVFAWSVPIWADQWMGKAVGITLIFMAILILIGRRNGNGAYWSRGIAIFQKLRRRNGEPFTFTRRNVFTVGVIHGIGAETPTQLLLFTTVAGVAATNHGMLAVAAFSIGLLLSHAIIAIVSIWFHDLAKKVRPLLPVTMYAACLFSFVLGVSYLLE
;
A
#
# COMPACT_ATOMS: atom_id res chain seq x y z
N VAL A 1 4.32 26.87 -17.85
CA VAL A 1 4.64 25.43 -18.07
C VAL A 1 3.69 24.95 -19.15
N GLU A 2 4.24 24.40 -20.24
CA GLU A 2 3.40 23.79 -21.26
C GLU A 2 2.62 22.62 -20.65
N LEU A 3 1.37 22.43 -21.03
CA LEU A 3 0.49 21.38 -20.52
C LEU A 3 1.17 19.99 -20.59
N ILE A 4 1.85 19.71 -21.69
CA ILE A 4 2.57 18.45 -21.89
C ILE A 4 3.65 18.25 -20.80
N GLY A 5 4.41 19.30 -20.49
CA GLY A 5 5.42 19.24 -19.44
C GLY A 5 4.83 19.01 -18.05
N LEU A 6 3.68 19.64 -17.75
CA LEU A 6 2.94 19.42 -16.50
C LEU A 6 2.45 17.97 -16.38
N LEU A 7 1.85 17.43 -17.44
CA LEU A 7 1.35 16.06 -17.43
C LEU A 7 2.48 15.03 -17.32
N ALA A 8 3.59 15.24 -18.04
CA ALA A 8 4.77 14.37 -17.94
C ALA A 8 5.36 14.39 -16.52
N LEU A 9 5.51 15.56 -15.92
CA LEU A 9 5.98 15.70 -14.53
C LEU A 9 5.02 15.00 -13.56
N SER A 10 3.72 15.17 -13.73
CA SER A 10 2.71 14.54 -12.88
C SER A 10 2.78 13.00 -12.95
N ILE A 11 2.93 12.43 -14.15
CA ILE A 11 3.14 10.97 -14.31
C ILE A 11 4.41 10.52 -13.60
N LEU A 12 5.52 11.24 -13.76
CA LEU A 12 6.78 10.90 -13.12
C LEU A 12 6.69 10.96 -11.58
N LEU A 13 6.01 11.98 -11.06
CA LEU A 13 5.77 12.10 -9.61
C LEU A 13 4.87 10.95 -9.11
N GLY A 14 3.86 10.56 -9.86
CA GLY A 14 3.01 9.41 -9.55
C GLY A 14 3.79 8.10 -9.56
N LEU A 15 4.63 7.88 -10.57
CA LEU A 15 5.54 6.73 -10.62
C LEU A 15 6.47 6.70 -9.40
N ARG A 16 7.05 7.84 -9.05
CA ARG A 16 7.94 7.96 -7.89
C ARG A 16 7.21 7.70 -6.58
N HIS A 17 6.02 8.26 -6.41
CA HIS A 17 5.18 8.04 -5.23
C HIS A 17 4.85 6.56 -5.02
N GLY A 18 4.44 5.84 -6.08
CA GLY A 18 4.11 4.43 -5.96
C GLY A 18 5.27 3.51 -5.57
N ILE A 19 6.54 3.99 -5.65
CA ILE A 19 7.73 3.24 -5.21
C ILE A 19 8.04 3.53 -3.73
N ASP A 20 7.28 4.36 -3.03
CA ASP A 20 7.50 4.62 -1.62
C ASP A 20 7.39 3.33 -0.80
N LEU A 21 8.15 3.26 0.29
CA LEU A 21 8.42 2.00 0.99
C LEU A 21 7.17 1.33 1.57
N ASP A 22 6.20 2.11 1.98
CA ASP A 22 4.92 1.64 2.50
C ASP A 22 4.08 0.92 1.43
N HIS A 23 4.06 1.44 0.19
CA HIS A 23 3.39 0.78 -0.94
C HIS A 23 4.08 -0.52 -1.34
N VAL A 24 5.43 -0.50 -1.39
CA VAL A 24 6.23 -1.70 -1.66
C VAL A 24 5.97 -2.75 -0.58
N ALA A 25 5.95 -2.36 0.69
CA ALA A 25 5.67 -3.25 1.81
C ALA A 25 4.25 -3.85 1.71
N ALA A 26 3.23 -3.01 1.53
CA ALA A 26 1.85 -3.46 1.43
C ALA A 26 1.63 -4.42 0.26
N LEU A 27 2.16 -4.11 -0.93
CA LEU A 27 2.03 -4.96 -2.11
C LEU A 27 2.81 -6.27 -1.98
N ALA A 28 4.00 -6.25 -1.36
CA ALA A 28 4.75 -7.47 -1.05
C ALA A 28 3.98 -8.36 -0.08
N ASP A 29 3.37 -7.80 0.94
CA ASP A 29 2.55 -8.50 1.92
C ASP A 29 1.29 -9.10 1.29
N ILE A 30 0.56 -8.35 0.46
CA ILE A 30 -0.62 -8.83 -0.25
C ILE A 30 -0.25 -9.97 -1.18
N THR A 31 0.80 -9.83 -1.99
CA THR A 31 1.19 -10.84 -2.97
C THR A 31 1.82 -12.08 -2.33
N GLY A 32 2.62 -11.90 -1.28
CA GLY A 32 3.27 -12.98 -0.54
C GLY A 32 2.33 -13.72 0.42
N GLY A 33 1.40 -13.00 1.05
CA GLY A 33 0.43 -13.56 1.99
C GLY A 33 -0.78 -14.22 1.34
N SER A 34 -0.98 -14.04 0.03
CA SER A 34 -2.09 -14.65 -0.70
C SER A 34 -1.74 -16.02 -1.26
N SER A 35 -2.58 -17.02 -1.02
CA SER A 35 -2.41 -18.40 -1.49
C SER A 35 -2.95 -18.66 -2.91
N GLY A 36 -3.55 -17.67 -3.54
CA GLY A 36 -4.18 -17.78 -4.85
C GLY A 36 -3.22 -17.86 -6.04
N SER A 37 -3.78 -18.05 -7.23
CA SER A 37 -3.05 -17.99 -8.51
C SER A 37 -2.42 -16.61 -8.72
N LYS A 38 -1.45 -16.50 -9.66
CA LYS A 38 -0.87 -15.20 -10.06
C LYS A 38 -1.95 -14.18 -10.41
N LYS A 39 -2.99 -14.62 -11.12
CA LYS A 39 -4.12 -13.78 -11.52
C LYS A 39 -4.91 -13.26 -10.31
N GLU A 40 -5.12 -14.08 -9.30
CA GLU A 40 -5.82 -13.65 -8.07
C GLU A 40 -4.96 -12.69 -7.26
N ARG A 41 -3.66 -12.97 -7.11
CA ARG A 41 -2.72 -12.05 -6.43
C ARG A 41 -2.66 -10.69 -7.14
N MET A 42 -2.59 -10.69 -8.47
CA MET A 42 -2.66 -9.45 -9.26
C MET A 42 -3.97 -8.71 -9.07
N LYS A 43 -5.12 -9.41 -9.08
CA LYS A 43 -6.41 -8.77 -8.80
C LYS A 43 -6.46 -8.14 -7.41
N LEU A 44 -5.93 -8.80 -6.39
CA LEU A 44 -5.89 -8.23 -5.04
C LEU A 44 -5.02 -6.96 -5.00
N SER A 45 -3.85 -6.98 -5.65
CA SER A 45 -2.98 -5.81 -5.77
C SER A 45 -3.67 -4.65 -6.49
N LEU A 46 -4.44 -4.93 -7.56
CA LEU A 46 -5.22 -3.91 -8.26
C LEU A 46 -6.39 -3.37 -7.42
N TRP A 47 -6.98 -4.19 -6.56
CA TRP A 47 -8.00 -3.69 -5.60
C TRP A 47 -7.37 -2.78 -4.53
N TYR A 48 -6.18 -3.11 -4.04
CA TYR A 48 -5.42 -2.21 -3.17
C TYR A 48 -5.11 -0.88 -3.88
N ALA A 49 -4.52 -0.96 -5.08
CA ALA A 49 -4.23 0.22 -5.90
C ALA A 49 -5.49 1.08 -6.13
N GLY A 50 -6.61 0.45 -6.52
CA GLY A 50 -7.87 1.16 -6.74
C GLY A 50 -8.41 1.87 -5.50
N GLY A 51 -8.24 1.28 -4.31
CA GLY A 51 -8.61 1.93 -3.05
C GLY A 51 -7.73 3.14 -2.75
N HIS A 52 -6.43 3.01 -2.94
CA HIS A 52 -5.46 4.08 -2.79
C HIS A 52 -5.71 5.24 -3.76
N GLU A 53 -5.81 4.91 -5.07
CA GLU A 53 -6.05 5.89 -6.13
C GLU A 53 -7.35 6.68 -5.96
N ALA A 54 -8.42 6.00 -5.54
CA ALA A 54 -9.70 6.66 -5.31
C ALA A 54 -9.55 7.79 -4.29
N VAL A 55 -8.79 7.57 -3.23
CA VAL A 55 -8.56 8.59 -2.20
C VAL A 55 -7.64 9.69 -2.71
N VAL A 56 -6.50 9.34 -3.30
CA VAL A 56 -5.54 10.33 -3.84
C VAL A 56 -6.20 11.23 -4.88
N PHE A 57 -6.99 10.64 -5.77
CA PHE A 57 -7.73 11.40 -6.79
C PHE A 57 -8.77 12.34 -6.17
N VAL A 58 -9.58 11.84 -5.23
CA VAL A 58 -10.61 12.63 -4.55
C VAL A 58 -9.98 13.75 -3.73
N LEU A 59 -8.93 13.46 -2.96
CA LEU A 59 -8.20 14.49 -2.18
C LEU A 59 -7.56 15.53 -3.10
N GLY A 60 -6.87 15.09 -4.16
CA GLY A 60 -6.25 15.99 -5.13
C GLY A 60 -7.26 16.93 -5.79
N CYS A 61 -8.39 16.41 -6.25
CA CYS A 61 -9.47 17.24 -6.79
C CYS A 61 -10.07 18.17 -5.74
N SER A 62 -10.23 17.71 -4.50
CA SER A 62 -10.78 18.53 -3.41
C SER A 62 -9.86 19.70 -3.06
N ILE A 63 -8.55 19.47 -2.99
CA ILE A 63 -7.54 20.50 -2.74
C ILE A 63 -7.61 21.58 -3.85
N LEU A 64 -7.74 21.17 -5.11
CA LEU A 64 -7.84 22.06 -6.24
C LEU A 64 -9.12 22.91 -6.24
N VAL A 65 -10.27 22.29 -5.97
CA VAL A 65 -11.57 22.95 -6.03
C VAL A 65 -11.79 23.89 -4.84
N PHE A 66 -11.39 23.45 -3.65
CA PHE A 66 -11.65 24.17 -2.40
C PHE A 66 -10.45 24.95 -1.87
N ALA A 67 -9.28 24.89 -2.54
CA ALA A 67 -8.01 25.43 -2.04
C ALA A 67 -7.71 24.97 -0.60
N TRP A 68 -8.04 23.73 -0.29
CA TRP A 68 -7.98 23.17 1.06
C TRP A 68 -6.55 22.73 1.37
N SER A 69 -6.06 23.07 2.56
CA SER A 69 -4.80 22.54 3.09
C SER A 69 -5.08 21.49 4.15
N VAL A 70 -4.38 20.37 4.09
CA VAL A 70 -4.50 19.33 5.12
C VAL A 70 -3.80 19.82 6.39
N PRO A 71 -4.48 19.82 7.56
CA PRO A 71 -3.86 20.22 8.80
C PRO A 71 -2.77 19.23 9.24
N ILE A 72 -1.68 19.73 9.83
CA ILE A 72 -0.53 18.92 10.27
C ILE A 72 -0.96 17.77 11.22
N TRP A 73 -1.93 18.03 12.12
CA TRP A 73 -2.42 16.97 13.01
C TRP A 73 -3.11 15.83 12.25
N ALA A 74 -3.81 16.13 11.15
CA ALA A 74 -4.46 15.11 10.34
C ALA A 74 -3.41 14.24 9.64
N ASP A 75 -2.37 14.84 9.06
CA ASP A 75 -1.24 14.15 8.43
C ASP A 75 -0.58 13.16 9.41
N GLN A 76 -0.27 13.58 10.62
CA GLN A 76 0.31 12.72 11.66
C GLN A 76 -0.58 11.50 12.00
N TRP A 77 -1.89 11.70 12.16
CA TRP A 77 -2.81 10.60 12.42
C TRP A 77 -2.96 9.65 11.24
N MET A 78 -2.89 10.18 10.03
CA MET A 78 -2.96 9.42 8.80
C MET A 78 -1.71 8.54 8.65
N GLY A 79 -0.51 9.06 8.90
CA GLY A 79 0.73 8.30 8.94
C GLY A 79 0.67 7.16 9.96
N LYS A 80 0.17 7.43 11.18
CA LYS A 80 -0.02 6.38 12.21
C LYS A 80 -1.01 5.30 11.76
N ALA A 81 -2.07 5.64 11.03
CA ALA A 81 -3.00 4.66 10.49
C ALA A 81 -2.31 3.74 9.46
N VAL A 82 -1.45 4.28 8.59
CA VAL A 82 -0.60 3.46 7.69
C VAL A 82 0.30 2.54 8.50
N GLY A 83 1.01 3.06 9.50
CA GLY A 83 1.88 2.26 10.37
C GLY A 83 1.14 1.09 11.02
N ILE A 84 -0.06 1.33 11.57
CA ILE A 84 -0.91 0.29 12.15
C ILE A 84 -1.29 -0.77 11.11
N THR A 85 -1.67 -0.38 9.89
CA THR A 85 -2.05 -1.34 8.84
C THR A 85 -0.87 -2.20 8.39
N LEU A 86 0.33 -1.65 8.27
CA LEU A 86 1.55 -2.41 7.93
C LEU A 86 1.89 -3.44 9.02
N ILE A 87 1.87 -3.04 10.29
CA ILE A 87 2.09 -3.95 11.42
C ILE A 87 1.03 -5.06 11.42
N PHE A 88 -0.24 -4.69 11.24
CA PHE A 88 -1.34 -5.64 11.21
C PHE A 88 -1.19 -6.65 10.07
N MET A 89 -0.83 -6.22 8.86
CA MET A 89 -0.60 -7.11 7.71
C MET A 89 0.57 -8.06 7.97
N ALA A 90 1.70 -7.57 8.48
CA ALA A 90 2.84 -8.39 8.86
C ALA A 90 2.46 -9.49 9.86
N ILE A 91 1.72 -9.12 10.92
CA ILE A 91 1.23 -10.06 11.93
C ILE A 91 0.27 -11.11 11.32
N LEU A 92 -0.64 -10.69 10.43
CA LEU A 92 -1.58 -11.61 9.78
C LEU A 92 -0.87 -12.65 8.92
N ILE A 93 0.18 -12.27 8.19
CA ILE A 93 0.97 -13.18 7.36
C ILE A 93 1.71 -14.19 8.24
N LEU A 94 2.33 -13.73 9.32
CA LEU A 94 3.00 -14.60 10.29
C LEU A 94 2.04 -15.61 10.94
N ILE A 95 0.82 -15.20 11.26
CA ILE A 95 -0.19 -16.07 11.86
C ILE A 95 -0.77 -17.04 10.81
N GLY A 96 -1.05 -16.57 9.59
CA GLY A 96 -1.67 -17.37 8.53
C GLY A 96 -0.81 -18.57 8.11
N ARG A 97 0.52 -18.43 8.14
CA ARG A 97 1.46 -19.48 7.77
C ARG A 97 1.56 -20.64 8.77
N ARG A 98 1.13 -20.46 10.00
CA ARG A 98 1.31 -21.45 11.08
C ARG A 98 0.42 -22.69 10.99
N ASN A 99 -0.57 -22.72 10.12
CA ASN A 99 -1.45 -23.87 9.93
C ASN A 99 -0.82 -25.00 9.07
N GLY A 100 0.44 -24.83 8.60
CA GLY A 100 1.23 -25.84 7.89
C GLY A 100 2.55 -26.12 8.62
N ASN A 101 2.57 -27.16 9.46
CA ASN A 101 3.74 -27.88 10.00
C ASN A 101 5.01 -27.05 10.32
N GLY A 102 5.00 -26.28 11.39
CA GLY A 102 6.19 -25.60 11.91
C GLY A 102 6.00 -25.14 13.36
N ALA A 103 6.21 -26.04 14.31
CA ALA A 103 6.11 -25.79 15.73
C ALA A 103 7.34 -25.04 16.25
N TYR A 104 7.27 -23.76 16.62
CA TYR A 104 8.23 -23.21 17.60
C TYR A 104 7.85 -21.88 18.30
N TRP A 105 6.68 -21.26 18.10
CA TRP A 105 6.33 -20.04 18.82
C TRP A 105 4.94 -20.10 19.47
N SER A 106 4.76 -21.01 20.46
CA SER A 106 3.42 -21.52 20.81
C SER A 106 2.62 -20.79 21.89
N ARG A 107 3.15 -19.88 22.69
CA ARG A 107 2.41 -19.35 23.86
C ARG A 107 1.75 -17.98 23.68
N GLY A 108 2.41 -16.99 23.08
CA GLY A 108 1.81 -15.66 22.88
C GLY A 108 0.70 -15.65 21.81
N ILE A 109 0.90 -16.43 20.74
CA ILE A 109 -0.06 -16.55 19.64
C ILE A 109 -1.27 -17.43 20.02
N ALA A 110 -1.15 -18.32 20.99
CA ALA A 110 -2.27 -19.15 21.47
C ALA A 110 -3.40 -18.29 22.09
N ILE A 111 -3.06 -17.18 22.74
CA ILE A 111 -4.05 -16.25 23.32
C ILE A 111 -4.82 -15.54 22.19
N PHE A 112 -4.11 -15.07 21.16
CA PHE A 112 -4.73 -14.40 20.01
C PHE A 112 -5.57 -15.38 19.16
N GLN A 113 -5.13 -16.64 19.04
CA GLN A 113 -5.90 -17.72 18.38
C GLN A 113 -7.14 -18.11 19.20
N LYS A 114 -7.11 -18.01 20.51
CA LYS A 114 -8.27 -18.30 21.37
C LYS A 114 -9.34 -17.22 21.21
N LEU A 115 -8.94 -15.95 21.06
CA LEU A 115 -9.85 -14.85 20.74
C LEU A 115 -10.43 -14.97 19.30
N ARG A 116 -9.64 -15.53 18.35
CA ARG A 116 -10.02 -15.74 16.95
C ARG A 116 -10.84 -17.01 16.72
N ARG A 117 -10.77 -18.02 17.59
CA ARG A 117 -11.48 -19.32 17.45
C ARG A 117 -12.99 -19.21 17.43
N ARG A 118 -13.55 -18.03 17.56
CA ARG A 118 -15.02 -17.85 17.48
C ARG A 118 -15.58 -18.17 16.08
N ASN A 119 -14.79 -18.20 15.00
CA ASN A 119 -15.24 -18.52 13.64
C ASN A 119 -14.30 -19.41 12.78
N GLY A 120 -13.26 -20.03 13.33
CA GLY A 120 -12.56 -21.19 12.70
C GLY A 120 -11.75 -20.96 11.41
N GLU A 121 -11.98 -19.92 10.62
CA GLU A 121 -11.38 -19.73 9.32
C GLU A 121 -10.02 -18.97 9.39
N PRO A 122 -9.00 -19.41 8.63
CA PRO A 122 -7.76 -18.64 8.53
C PRO A 122 -8.01 -17.30 7.84
N PHE A 123 -7.31 -16.23 8.27
CA PHE A 123 -7.40 -14.95 7.59
C PHE A 123 -6.93 -15.09 6.14
N THR A 124 -7.73 -14.59 5.22
CA THR A 124 -7.43 -14.52 3.80
C THR A 124 -7.59 -13.09 3.29
N PHE A 125 -6.66 -12.67 2.43
CA PHE A 125 -6.84 -11.41 1.71
C PHE A 125 -8.03 -11.51 0.77
N THR A 126 -9.00 -10.63 0.95
CA THR A 126 -10.19 -10.48 0.10
C THR A 126 -10.14 -9.14 -0.61
N ARG A 127 -10.86 -9.00 -1.71
CA ARG A 127 -10.95 -7.72 -2.46
C ARG A 127 -11.36 -6.56 -1.55
N ARG A 128 -12.32 -6.80 -0.64
CA ARG A 128 -12.82 -5.78 0.28
C ARG A 128 -11.75 -5.32 1.27
N ASN A 129 -11.05 -6.24 1.92
CA ASN A 129 -10.07 -5.85 2.93
C ASN A 129 -8.82 -5.21 2.32
N VAL A 130 -8.33 -5.68 1.16
CA VAL A 130 -7.20 -5.03 0.49
C VAL A 130 -7.57 -3.66 -0.07
N PHE A 131 -8.79 -3.48 -0.57
CA PHE A 131 -9.31 -2.16 -0.96
C PHE A 131 -9.35 -1.21 0.24
N THR A 132 -9.84 -1.66 1.39
CA THR A 132 -9.86 -0.86 2.62
C THR A 132 -8.45 -0.47 3.06
N VAL A 133 -7.47 -1.39 2.97
CA VAL A 133 -6.06 -1.08 3.24
C VAL A 133 -5.56 -0.01 2.26
N GLY A 134 -5.87 -0.14 0.97
CA GLY A 134 -5.54 0.87 -0.04
C GLY A 134 -6.13 2.24 0.30
N VAL A 135 -7.40 2.31 0.69
CA VAL A 135 -8.04 3.55 1.14
C VAL A 135 -7.30 4.16 2.34
N ILE A 136 -6.96 3.36 3.35
CA ILE A 136 -6.23 3.86 4.53
C ILE A 136 -4.85 4.40 4.14
N HIS A 137 -4.12 3.68 3.29
CA HIS A 137 -2.82 4.14 2.79
C HIS A 137 -2.95 5.39 1.92
N GLY A 138 -3.99 5.48 1.08
CA GLY A 138 -4.25 6.68 0.28
C GLY A 138 -4.58 7.93 1.11
N ILE A 139 -5.19 7.75 2.28
CA ILE A 139 -5.42 8.85 3.23
C ILE A 139 -4.10 9.24 3.94
N GLY A 140 -3.28 8.26 4.32
CA GLY A 140 -2.08 8.46 5.13
C GLY A 140 -0.81 8.81 4.36
N ALA A 141 -0.86 8.82 3.05
CA ALA A 141 0.32 8.95 2.20
C ALA A 141 0.53 10.38 1.71
N GLU A 142 0.55 11.38 2.58
CA GLU A 142 1.06 12.71 2.23
C GLU A 142 2.59 12.67 2.14
N THR A 143 3.08 12.10 1.06
CA THR A 143 4.51 12.11 0.76
C THR A 143 4.93 13.46 0.16
N PRO A 144 6.23 13.83 0.27
CA PRO A 144 6.76 15.03 -0.37
C PRO A 144 6.44 15.13 -1.87
N THR A 145 6.32 13.98 -2.57
CA THR A 145 5.95 13.93 -3.99
C THR A 145 4.51 14.34 -4.26
N GLN A 146 3.59 13.93 -3.40
CA GLN A 146 2.18 14.29 -3.49
C GLN A 146 1.97 15.77 -3.15
N LEU A 147 2.62 16.24 -2.09
CA LEU A 147 2.60 17.65 -1.72
C LEU A 147 3.19 18.54 -2.82
N LEU A 148 4.32 18.13 -3.44
CA LEU A 148 4.92 18.82 -4.57
C LEU A 148 3.97 18.89 -5.77
N LEU A 149 3.25 17.81 -6.07
CA LEU A 149 2.22 17.85 -7.10
C LEU A 149 1.15 18.89 -6.77
N PHE A 150 0.56 18.82 -5.58
CA PHE A 150 -0.54 19.69 -5.20
C PHE A 150 -0.13 21.16 -5.18
N THR A 151 1.06 21.49 -4.69
CA THR A 151 1.56 22.88 -4.71
C THR A 151 1.88 23.35 -6.13
N THR A 152 2.45 22.50 -6.98
CA THR A 152 2.71 22.84 -8.39
C THR A 152 1.41 23.10 -9.15
N VAL A 153 0.41 22.26 -8.93
CA VAL A 153 -0.89 22.35 -9.61
C VAL A 153 -1.71 23.52 -9.08
N ALA A 154 -1.67 23.81 -7.77
CA ALA A 154 -2.33 24.97 -7.18
C ALA A 154 -1.75 26.29 -7.71
N GLY A 155 -0.46 26.32 -8.05
CA GLY A 155 0.21 27.46 -8.67
C GLY A 155 -0.09 27.67 -10.17
N VAL A 156 -0.63 26.65 -10.85
CA VAL A 156 -1.00 26.71 -12.28
C VAL A 156 -2.51 26.96 -12.39
N ALA A 157 -2.86 28.21 -12.47
CA ALA A 157 -4.16 28.83 -12.23
C ALA A 157 -5.39 28.38 -13.05
N ALA A 158 -5.35 27.30 -13.84
CA ALA A 158 -6.51 26.81 -14.56
C ALA A 158 -6.97 25.45 -13.97
N THR A 159 -8.10 25.44 -13.30
CA THR A 159 -8.70 24.26 -12.66
C THR A 159 -8.72 23.00 -13.57
N ASN A 160 -8.97 23.18 -14.88
CA ASN A 160 -8.99 22.08 -15.82
C ASN A 160 -7.60 21.45 -16.02
N HIS A 161 -6.53 22.23 -16.09
CA HIS A 161 -5.16 21.70 -16.19
C HIS A 161 -4.74 21.01 -14.89
N GLY A 162 -5.16 21.53 -13.74
CA GLY A 162 -4.95 20.92 -12.45
C GLY A 162 -5.58 19.54 -12.32
N MET A 163 -6.84 19.41 -12.72
CA MET A 163 -7.53 18.11 -12.71
C MET A 163 -6.87 17.09 -13.65
N LEU A 164 -6.40 17.53 -14.84
CA LEU A 164 -5.65 16.67 -15.74
C LEU A 164 -4.31 16.24 -15.15
N ALA A 165 -3.63 17.10 -14.40
CA ALA A 165 -2.39 16.78 -13.71
C ALA A 165 -2.60 15.75 -12.59
N VAL A 166 -3.67 15.88 -11.78
CA VAL A 166 -4.05 14.88 -10.77
C VAL A 166 -4.37 13.54 -11.44
N ALA A 167 -5.11 13.53 -12.54
CA ALA A 167 -5.39 12.31 -13.30
C ALA A 167 -4.10 11.68 -13.87
N ALA A 168 -3.19 12.49 -14.40
CA ALA A 168 -1.89 12.03 -14.91
C ALA A 168 -1.02 11.42 -13.78
N PHE A 169 -1.02 12.04 -12.59
CA PHE A 169 -0.36 11.51 -11.40
C PHE A 169 -0.95 10.14 -11.02
N SER A 170 -2.27 10.01 -10.95
CA SER A 170 -2.95 8.75 -10.64
C SER A 170 -2.61 7.65 -11.65
N ILE A 171 -2.49 7.98 -12.94
CA ILE A 171 -2.03 7.03 -13.97
C ILE A 171 -0.60 6.56 -13.66
N GLY A 172 0.33 7.47 -13.36
CA GLY A 172 1.71 7.13 -12.97
C GLY A 172 1.76 6.23 -11.74
N LEU A 173 0.96 6.54 -10.75
CA LEU A 173 0.86 5.78 -9.51
C LEU A 173 0.28 4.37 -9.74
N LEU A 174 -0.80 4.23 -10.51
CA LEU A 174 -1.35 2.92 -10.91
C LEU A 174 -0.34 2.06 -11.66
N LEU A 175 0.42 2.65 -12.59
CA LEU A 175 1.48 1.96 -13.32
C LEU A 175 2.56 1.45 -12.38
N SER A 176 2.99 2.28 -11.42
CA SER A 176 3.97 1.90 -10.42
C SER A 176 3.48 0.74 -9.54
N HIS A 177 2.26 0.82 -9.01
CA HIS A 177 1.66 -0.26 -8.23
C HIS A 177 1.54 -1.56 -9.04
N ALA A 178 1.17 -1.48 -10.32
CA ALA A 178 1.11 -2.66 -11.19
C ALA A 178 2.50 -3.29 -11.40
N ILE A 179 3.53 -2.47 -11.64
CA ILE A 179 4.92 -2.94 -11.79
C ILE A 179 5.40 -3.61 -10.50
N ILE A 180 5.20 -2.98 -9.34
CA ILE A 180 5.60 -3.56 -8.04
C ILE A 180 4.86 -4.88 -7.79
N ALA A 181 3.57 -4.95 -8.09
CA ALA A 181 2.80 -6.18 -7.95
C ALA A 181 3.35 -7.31 -8.84
N ILE A 182 3.68 -7.01 -10.11
CA ILE A 182 4.30 -7.98 -11.04
C ILE A 182 5.63 -8.48 -10.49
N VAL A 183 6.51 -7.55 -10.09
CA VAL A 183 7.83 -7.88 -9.55
C VAL A 183 7.70 -8.71 -8.27
N SER A 184 6.83 -8.33 -7.35
CA SER A 184 6.59 -9.05 -6.10
C SER A 184 6.05 -10.46 -6.34
N ILE A 185 5.10 -10.62 -7.27
CA ILE A 185 4.55 -11.92 -7.65
C ILE A 185 5.64 -12.81 -8.27
N TRP A 186 6.44 -12.26 -9.18
CA TRP A 186 7.53 -12.97 -9.83
C TRP A 186 8.59 -13.41 -8.81
N PHE A 187 9.02 -12.51 -7.94
CA PHE A 187 9.99 -12.78 -6.90
C PHE A 187 9.51 -13.86 -5.92
N HIS A 188 8.26 -13.78 -5.49
CA HIS A 188 7.65 -14.79 -4.62
C HIS A 188 7.57 -16.17 -5.30
N ASP A 189 7.25 -16.24 -6.59
CA ASP A 189 7.20 -17.49 -7.33
C ASP A 189 8.59 -18.07 -7.59
N LEU A 190 9.60 -17.21 -7.78
CA LEU A 190 10.99 -17.63 -7.83
C LEU A 190 11.44 -18.23 -6.48
N ALA A 191 11.10 -17.55 -5.38
CA ALA A 191 11.39 -18.02 -4.04
C ALA A 191 10.75 -19.39 -3.72
N LYS A 192 9.57 -19.67 -4.28
CA LYS A 192 8.92 -21.01 -4.16
C LYS A 192 9.72 -22.13 -4.79
N LYS A 193 10.46 -21.87 -5.87
CA LYS A 193 11.28 -22.88 -6.55
C LYS A 193 12.52 -23.27 -5.74
N VAL A 194 13.01 -22.34 -4.92
CA VAL A 194 14.16 -22.55 -4.04
C VAL A 194 13.64 -22.73 -2.61
N ARG A 195 13.37 -23.98 -2.21
CA ARG A 195 12.70 -24.32 -0.94
C ARG A 195 13.15 -23.52 0.29
N PRO A 196 14.47 -23.29 0.57
CA PRO A 196 14.89 -22.50 1.73
C PRO A 196 14.64 -21.01 1.57
N LEU A 197 14.48 -20.48 0.35
CA LEU A 197 14.36 -19.05 0.08
C LEU A 197 12.97 -18.50 0.41
N LEU A 198 11.93 -19.28 0.18
CA LEU A 198 10.55 -18.85 0.43
C LEU A 198 10.29 -18.40 1.88
N PRO A 199 10.68 -19.16 2.93
CA PRO A 199 10.53 -18.66 4.29
C PRO A 199 11.33 -17.38 4.56
N VAL A 200 12.55 -17.33 4.04
CA VAL A 200 13.44 -16.17 4.24
C VAL A 200 12.82 -14.90 3.65
N THR A 201 12.34 -14.95 2.40
CA THR A 201 11.72 -13.80 1.74
C THR A 201 10.45 -13.35 2.43
N MET A 202 9.62 -14.28 2.91
CA MET A 202 8.40 -13.94 3.64
C MET A 202 8.70 -13.30 5.01
N TYR A 203 9.66 -13.85 5.78
CA TYR A 203 10.05 -13.25 7.05
C TYR A 203 10.72 -11.88 6.85
N ALA A 204 11.53 -11.74 5.80
CA ALA A 204 12.13 -10.46 5.46
C ALA A 204 11.06 -9.41 5.11
N ALA A 205 10.05 -9.75 4.31
CA ALA A 205 8.93 -8.86 4.01
C ALA A 205 8.15 -8.48 5.27
N CYS A 206 7.78 -9.47 6.11
CA CYS A 206 7.08 -9.19 7.37
C CYS A 206 7.90 -8.31 8.31
N LEU A 207 9.21 -8.55 8.45
CA LEU A 207 10.09 -7.74 9.27
C LEU A 207 10.18 -6.31 8.71
N PHE A 208 10.32 -6.17 7.40
CA PHE A 208 10.36 -4.88 6.72
C PHE A 208 9.07 -4.08 6.98
N SER A 209 7.90 -4.69 6.74
CA SER A 209 6.60 -4.04 7.00
C SER A 209 6.41 -3.71 8.48
N PHE A 210 6.86 -4.57 9.39
CA PHE A 210 6.78 -4.32 10.82
C PHE A 210 7.68 -3.13 11.24
N VAL A 211 8.95 -3.12 10.83
CA VAL A 211 9.89 -2.03 11.14
C VAL A 211 9.41 -0.71 10.57
N LEU A 212 8.96 -0.73 9.31
CA LEU A 212 8.41 0.47 8.65
C LEU A 212 7.13 0.95 9.36
N GLY A 213 6.25 0.04 9.74
CA GLY A 213 5.04 0.39 10.48
C GLY A 213 5.34 0.99 11.86
N VAL A 214 6.38 0.51 12.54
CA VAL A 214 6.84 1.11 13.81
C VAL A 214 7.42 2.49 13.58
N SER A 215 8.19 2.73 12.49
CA SER A 215 8.73 4.07 12.21
C SER A 215 7.61 5.10 12.04
N TYR A 216 6.55 4.77 11.31
CA TYR A 216 5.37 5.63 11.17
C TYR A 216 4.62 5.91 12.49
N LEU A 217 4.74 5.05 13.48
CA LEU A 217 4.12 5.28 14.80
C LEU A 217 4.96 6.20 15.69
N LEU A 218 6.26 6.31 15.41
CA LEU A 218 7.20 7.12 16.19
C LEU A 218 7.36 8.56 15.64
N GLU A 219 6.92 8.81 14.42
CA GLU A 219 6.80 10.14 13.80
C GLU A 219 5.52 10.85 14.27
#